data_44162da50c79ae77edb091514083d7d3
#
_entry.id   44162da50c79ae77edb091514083d7d3
#
_cell.length_a   1.000
_cell.length_b   1.000
_cell.length_c   1.000
_cell.angle_alpha   90.00
_cell.angle_beta   90.00
_cell.angle_gamma   90.00
#
_symmetry.space_group_name_H-M   'P 1'
#
loop_
_entity.id
_entity.type
_entity.pdbx_description
1 polymer ?
#
loop_
_entity_poly.entity_id
_entity_poly.type
_entity_poly.pdbx_seq_one_letter_code
_entity_poly.pdbx_strand_id
1 'polypeptide(L)' 'MINKQLIEQKIGEILQEGMGLDWKNNPHLKETPKRVAIL' A
#
# COMPACT_ATOMS: atom_id res chain seq x y z
N MET A 1 -7.01 -14.47 11.68
CA MET A 1 -6.08 -13.49 12.26
C MET A 1 -5.67 -12.44 11.24
N ILE A 2 -5.67 -11.18 11.64
CA ILE A 2 -5.30 -10.09 10.73
C ILE A 2 -3.78 -9.99 10.65
N ASN A 3 -3.26 -9.96 9.44
CA ASN A 3 -1.84 -9.73 9.19
C ASN A 3 -1.68 -8.37 8.50
N LYS A 4 -1.39 -7.35 9.31
CA LYS A 4 -1.29 -5.98 8.81
C LYS A 4 -0.15 -5.81 7.81
N GLN A 5 0.97 -6.50 8.01
CA GLN A 5 2.09 -6.45 7.08
C GLN A 5 1.71 -6.99 5.71
N LEU A 6 0.96 -8.08 5.68
CA LEU A 6 0.50 -8.66 4.43
C LEU A 6 -0.50 -7.74 3.72
N ILE A 7 -1.42 -7.14 4.48
CA ILE A 7 -2.38 -6.18 3.93
C ILE A 7 -1.64 -5.00 3.31
N GLU A 8 -0.67 -4.45 4.03
CA GLU A 8 0.14 -3.34 3.54
C GLU A 8 0.86 -3.71 2.24
N GLN A 9 1.46 -4.89 2.20
CA GLN A 9 2.16 -5.36 1.02
C GLN A 9 1.21 -5.50 -0.17
N LYS A 10 0.05 -6.08 0.04
CA LYS A 10 -0.94 -6.27 -1.04
C LYS A 10 -1.50 -4.94 -1.54
N ILE A 11 -1.75 -4.00 -0.65
CA ILE A 11 -2.18 -2.66 -1.05
C ILE A 11 -1.11 -2.00 -1.92
N GLY A 12 0.16 -2.12 -1.53
CA GLY A 12 1.26 -1.59 -2.32
C GLY A 12 1.32 -2.21 -3.71
N GLU A 13 1.10 -3.51 -3.81
CA GLU A 13 1.07 -4.20 -5.11
C GLU A 13 -0.08 -3.71 -5.98
N ILE A 14 -1.25 -3.50 -5.37
CA ILE A 14 -2.41 -2.98 -6.11
C ILE A 14 -2.10 -1.60 -6.69
N LEU A 15 -1.49 -0.72 -5.91
CA LEU A 15 -1.14 0.61 -6.37
C LEU A 15 -0.09 0.57 -7.47
N GLN A 16 0.92 -0.26 -7.30
CA GLN A 16 2.04 -0.30 -8.25
C GLN A 16 1.70 -1.08 -9.52
N GLU A 17 1.18 -2.27 -9.38
CA GLU A 17 0.94 -3.16 -10.51
C GLU A 17 -0.46 -3.00 -11.11
N GLY A 18 -1.47 -2.84 -10.26
CA GLY A 18 -2.84 -2.70 -10.72
C GLY A 18 -3.14 -1.33 -11.30
N MET A 19 -2.67 -0.28 -10.66
CA MET A 19 -2.95 1.09 -11.07
C MET A 19 -1.77 1.79 -11.75
N GLY A 20 -0.59 1.15 -11.77
CA GLY A 20 0.59 1.71 -12.40
C GLY A 20 1.15 2.92 -11.65
N LEU A 21 0.89 3.04 -10.36
CA LEU A 21 1.34 4.16 -9.56
C LEU A 21 2.66 3.84 -8.86
N ASP A 22 3.62 4.77 -8.97
CA ASP A 22 4.87 4.66 -8.23
C ASP A 22 4.71 5.30 -6.85
N TRP A 23 3.92 4.64 -6.00
CA TRP A 23 3.54 5.18 -4.71
C TRP A 23 4.72 5.36 -3.76
N LYS A 24 5.76 4.53 -3.91
CA LYS A 24 6.94 4.61 -3.04
C LYS A 24 7.70 5.91 -3.21
N ASN A 25 7.70 6.46 -4.41
CA ASN A 25 8.38 7.71 -4.72
C ASN A 25 7.44 8.91 -4.71
N ASN A 26 6.16 8.68 -4.42
CA ASN A 26 5.17 9.74 -4.37
C ASN A 26 4.90 10.11 -2.91
N PRO A 27 5.27 11.34 -2.48
CA PRO A 27 5.10 11.73 -1.07
C PRO A 27 3.64 11.70 -0.59
N HIS A 28 2.69 11.82 -1.50
CA HIS A 28 1.26 11.76 -1.14
C HIS A 28 0.76 10.33 -0.98
N LEU A 29 1.34 9.38 -1.70
CA LEU A 29 0.89 7.99 -1.70
C LEU A 29 1.79 7.07 -0.89
N LYS A 30 2.95 7.54 -0.48
CA LYS A 30 3.96 6.71 0.17
C LYS A 30 3.44 5.94 1.37
N GLU A 31 2.56 6.54 2.15
CA GLU A 31 2.02 5.93 3.35
C GLU A 31 0.62 5.33 3.16
N THR A 32 0.07 5.39 1.96
CA THR A 32 -1.28 4.89 1.69
C THR A 32 -1.46 3.42 2.06
N PRO A 33 -0.56 2.48 1.66
CA PRO A 33 -0.72 1.09 2.06
C PRO A 33 -0.69 0.91 3.58
N LYS A 34 0.18 1.64 4.25
CA LYS A 34 0.30 1.56 5.70
C LYS A 34 -0.96 2.06 6.38
N ARG A 35 -1.53 3.15 5.89
CA ARG A 35 -2.76 3.72 6.46
C ARG A 35 -3.96 2.82 6.26
N VAL A 36 -4.07 2.21 5.10
CA VAL A 36 -5.16 1.26 4.83
C VAL A 36 -5.02 0.04 5.72
N ALA A 37 -3.80 -0.38 6.03
CA ALA A 37 -3.54 -1.54 6.88
C ALA A 37 -3.76 -1.27 8.37
N ILE A 38 -4.02 -0.04 8.77
CA ILE A 38 -4.37 0.30 10.16
C ILE A 38 -5.83 -0.06 10.38
N LEU A 39 -6.04 -1.22 10.97
CA LEU A 39 -7.39 -1.74 11.20
C LEU A 39 -7.74 -1.78 12.68
#